data_606ab22dbcaebc1e5281406f8bec483f
#
_entry.id   606ab22dbcaebc1e5281406f8bec483f
#
_cell.length_a   1.000
_cell.length_b   1.000
_cell.length_c   1.000
_cell.angle_alpha   90.00
_cell.angle_beta   90.00
_cell.angle_gamma   90.00
#
_symmetry.space_group_name_H-M   'P 1'
#
loop_
_entity.id
_entity.type
_entity.pdbx_description
1 polymer ?
#
loop_
_entity_poly.entity_id
_entity_poly.type
_entity_poly.pdbx_seq_one_letter_code
_entity_poly.pdbx_strand_id
1 'polypeptide(L)'
;MVENKDKKVLNVPNLRFKEFEGEWEKCKLGDITQNFTRRNKEKIQYPMFSVTNERGFVPQSEQFEGRDMVGDDIKAYKIIQSQEFAYNPARINVGSIAMYSDKAPCMISSLYVCFKTTQKVDDEWLMQLLKTARLNYCYNVNGEGGVRVYLFYPNFARIRVSLPSLTEQKKIACFLNLLDERISTQNKIIEDLKKLKFAIIDYAIGSLDTNFMKFGSVYETAGEGGTPTTSNTSFYDNGKIPFIKIGDLKQKYLIGNKDFITELGLQKSSAWLVPTHSILFSNGATIGEITITTYPVCTKQGILGIVPKANIDVEFLYYFMSSSYFKKAVSRIITEGTMKTAYLKDIDNILCPIPTKEKQLEIAKVPSALNFKIDSEQSILKLLYVQKQYLLHQMFI
;
A
#
# COMPACT_ATOMS: atom_id res chain seq x y z
N MET A 1 44.44 5.43 -37.92
CA MET A 1 43.14 6.09 -37.88
C MET A 1 42.08 4.99 -37.94
N VAL A 2 41.47 4.70 -36.81
CA VAL A 2 40.36 3.74 -36.75
C VAL A 2 39.08 4.58 -36.88
N GLU A 3 38.40 4.41 -38.01
CA GLU A 3 37.09 5.04 -38.23
C GLU A 3 36.10 4.57 -37.15
N ASN A 4 35.75 5.49 -36.27
CA ASN A 4 34.64 5.32 -35.33
C ASN A 4 33.35 5.45 -36.17
N LYS A 5 32.86 4.33 -36.72
CA LYS A 5 31.54 4.29 -37.37
C LYS A 5 30.52 4.53 -36.28
N ASP A 6 29.94 5.71 -36.28
CA ASP A 6 28.74 6.03 -35.50
C ASP A 6 27.68 4.94 -35.76
N LYS A 7 27.54 4.00 -34.85
CA LYS A 7 26.44 3.02 -34.88
C LYS A 7 25.16 3.80 -34.76
N LYS A 8 24.41 3.96 -35.84
CA LYS A 8 23.06 4.53 -35.85
C LYS A 8 22.23 3.79 -34.80
N VAL A 9 21.87 4.49 -33.73
CA VAL A 9 20.98 3.94 -32.70
C VAL A 9 19.62 3.82 -33.34
N LEU A 10 19.15 2.59 -33.55
CA LEU A 10 17.84 2.30 -34.10
C LEU A 10 16.73 2.69 -33.07
N ASN A 11 15.63 3.22 -33.57
CA ASN A 11 14.45 3.59 -32.77
C ASN A 11 13.57 2.34 -32.51
N VAL A 12 14.12 1.40 -31.74
CA VAL A 12 13.47 0.13 -31.37
C VAL A 12 13.66 -0.16 -29.90
N PRO A 13 12.70 -0.82 -29.20
CA PRO A 13 12.85 -1.18 -27.79
C PRO A 13 13.92 -2.26 -27.59
N ASN A 14 14.49 -2.32 -26.39
CA ASN A 14 15.48 -3.34 -26.03
C ASN A 14 14.88 -4.76 -26.00
N LEU A 15 13.61 -4.87 -25.60
CA LEU A 15 12.85 -6.12 -25.59
C LEU A 15 11.68 -5.99 -26.56
N ARG A 16 11.65 -6.84 -27.59
CA ARG A 16 10.66 -6.84 -28.65
C ARG A 16 10.22 -8.24 -29.01
N PHE A 17 8.99 -8.43 -29.42
CA PHE A 17 8.52 -9.69 -30.01
C PHE A 17 9.22 -9.93 -31.35
N LYS A 18 9.68 -11.16 -31.58
CA LYS A 18 10.56 -11.52 -32.72
C LYS A 18 9.91 -11.34 -34.09
N GLU A 19 8.58 -11.35 -34.15
CA GLU A 19 7.81 -11.20 -35.39
C GLU A 19 7.68 -9.75 -35.87
N PHE A 20 8.13 -8.76 -35.08
CA PHE A 20 8.09 -7.35 -35.49
C PHE A 20 9.47 -6.83 -35.87
N GLU A 21 9.53 -6.16 -36.99
CA GLU A 21 10.75 -5.61 -37.59
C GLU A 21 10.59 -4.09 -37.84
N GLY A 22 11.68 -3.44 -38.23
CA GLY A 22 11.70 -2.01 -38.54
C GLY A 22 11.73 -1.09 -37.32
N GLU A 23 11.98 0.19 -37.56
CA GLU A 23 12.02 1.23 -36.51
C GLU A 23 10.61 1.70 -36.18
N TRP A 24 10.39 2.11 -34.93
CA TRP A 24 9.15 2.78 -34.51
C TRP A 24 9.10 4.21 -35.04
N GLU A 25 7.92 4.68 -35.42
CA GLU A 25 7.71 6.04 -35.91
C GLU A 25 7.85 7.06 -34.76
N LYS A 26 8.62 8.13 -34.96
CA LYS A 26 8.71 9.23 -34.00
C LYS A 26 7.57 10.19 -34.21
N CYS A 27 6.74 10.40 -33.19
CA CYS A 27 5.63 11.34 -33.22
C CYS A 27 5.50 12.09 -31.88
N LYS A 28 4.52 12.97 -31.78
CA LYS A 28 4.13 13.64 -30.53
C LYS A 28 2.84 13.04 -30.00
N LEU A 29 2.61 13.14 -28.70
CA LEU A 29 1.32 12.72 -28.11
C LEU A 29 0.13 13.45 -28.78
N GLY A 30 0.28 14.70 -29.16
CA GLY A 30 -0.75 15.45 -29.91
C GLY A 30 -1.07 14.90 -31.30
N ASP A 31 -0.17 14.14 -31.94
CA ASP A 31 -0.41 13.54 -33.25
C ASP A 31 -1.30 12.29 -33.15
N ILE A 32 -1.38 11.69 -31.94
CA ILE A 32 -2.09 10.44 -31.66
C ILE A 32 -3.23 10.59 -30.64
N THR A 33 -3.42 11.80 -30.09
CA THR A 33 -4.51 12.10 -29.15
C THR A 33 -5.24 13.38 -29.54
N GLN A 34 -6.48 13.50 -29.11
CA GLN A 34 -7.32 14.68 -29.36
C GLN A 34 -7.96 15.15 -28.06
N ASN A 35 -7.64 16.36 -27.61
CA ASN A 35 -8.27 17.00 -26.47
C ASN A 35 -9.75 17.30 -26.72
N PHE A 36 -10.56 17.15 -25.70
CA PHE A 36 -11.96 17.57 -25.74
C PHE A 36 -12.43 18.13 -24.40
N THR A 37 -13.55 18.86 -24.44
CA THR A 37 -14.24 19.32 -23.23
C THR A 37 -15.74 19.11 -23.44
N ARG A 38 -16.29 18.06 -22.86
CA ARG A 38 -17.73 17.77 -22.86
C ARG A 38 -18.28 18.13 -21.48
N ARG A 39 -18.90 19.32 -21.37
CA ARG A 39 -19.52 19.79 -20.13
C ARG A 39 -20.93 19.25 -19.97
N ASN A 40 -21.38 19.05 -18.73
CA ASN A 40 -22.74 18.60 -18.41
C ASN A 40 -23.78 19.73 -18.50
N LYS A 41 -23.94 20.30 -19.71
CA LYS A 41 -24.83 21.45 -19.92
C LYS A 41 -26.31 21.16 -19.59
N GLU A 42 -26.74 19.92 -19.78
CA GLU A 42 -28.10 19.44 -19.55
C GLU A 42 -28.42 19.10 -18.12
N LYS A 43 -27.43 19.21 -17.22
CA LYS A 43 -27.53 18.86 -15.77
C LYS A 43 -27.99 17.43 -15.51
N ILE A 44 -27.60 16.47 -16.34
CA ILE A 44 -27.92 15.06 -16.14
C ILE A 44 -27.13 14.55 -14.92
N GLN A 45 -27.79 13.82 -14.05
CA GLN A 45 -27.16 13.19 -12.89
C GLN A 45 -26.40 11.95 -13.31
N TYR A 46 -25.09 12.09 -13.48
CA TYR A 46 -24.16 10.98 -13.67
C TYR A 46 -23.40 10.70 -12.37
N PRO A 47 -22.94 9.46 -12.14
CA PRO A 47 -22.08 9.16 -10.99
C PRO A 47 -20.78 9.97 -11.07
N MET A 48 -20.36 10.52 -9.93
CA MET A 48 -19.14 11.33 -9.83
C MET A 48 -17.92 10.47 -9.58
N PHE A 49 -16.89 10.64 -10.39
CA PHE A 49 -15.62 9.90 -10.30
C PHE A 49 -14.44 10.83 -10.08
N SER A 50 -13.38 10.27 -9.49
CA SER A 50 -12.04 10.87 -9.41
C SER A 50 -11.04 9.96 -10.09
N VAL A 51 -9.95 10.52 -10.64
CA VAL A 51 -8.83 9.75 -11.18
C VAL A 51 -7.75 9.65 -10.11
N THR A 52 -7.60 8.47 -9.53
CA THR A 52 -6.60 8.15 -8.50
C THR A 52 -5.29 7.68 -9.13
N ASN A 53 -4.20 7.70 -8.36
CA ASN A 53 -2.89 7.28 -8.85
C ASN A 53 -2.81 5.75 -9.07
N GLU A 54 -3.50 4.99 -8.22
CA GLU A 54 -3.36 3.52 -8.16
C GLU A 54 -4.50 2.80 -8.89
N ARG A 55 -5.75 3.25 -8.70
CA ARG A 55 -6.95 2.55 -9.20
C ARG A 55 -7.58 3.20 -10.42
N GLY A 56 -6.98 4.28 -10.95
CA GLY A 56 -7.58 5.03 -12.06
C GLY A 56 -8.89 5.71 -11.67
N PHE A 57 -9.93 5.53 -12.48
CA PHE A 57 -11.26 6.06 -12.18
C PHE A 57 -11.91 5.33 -11.01
N VAL A 58 -12.28 6.07 -9.96
CA VAL A 58 -12.93 5.55 -8.76
C VAL A 58 -14.12 6.42 -8.41
N PRO A 59 -15.29 5.84 -8.06
CA PRO A 59 -16.42 6.62 -7.53
C PRO A 59 -16.01 7.48 -6.35
N GLN A 60 -16.43 8.73 -6.32
CA GLN A 60 -16.06 9.63 -5.20
C GLN A 60 -16.63 9.16 -3.86
N SER A 61 -17.78 8.49 -3.85
CA SER A 61 -18.36 7.87 -2.67
C SER A 61 -17.44 6.84 -1.99
N GLU A 62 -16.61 6.14 -2.77
CA GLU A 62 -15.61 5.19 -2.24
C GLU A 62 -14.36 5.90 -1.73
N GLN A 63 -14.00 7.05 -2.31
CA GLN A 63 -12.77 7.76 -1.99
C GLN A 63 -12.92 8.64 -0.74
N PHE A 64 -14.11 9.17 -0.46
CA PHE A 64 -14.34 10.19 0.57
C PHE A 64 -15.35 9.77 1.64
N GLU A 65 -15.49 8.45 1.89
CA GLU A 65 -16.29 7.87 2.99
C GLU A 65 -17.63 8.59 3.21
N GLY A 66 -18.48 8.63 2.18
CA GLY A 66 -19.83 9.17 2.29
C GLY A 66 -19.96 10.70 2.27
N ARG A 67 -18.89 11.44 2.03
CA ARG A 67 -18.99 12.89 1.77
C ARG A 67 -19.39 13.13 0.31
N ASP A 68 -20.51 13.81 0.13
CA ASP A 68 -20.89 14.32 -1.20
C ASP A 68 -20.01 15.54 -1.51
N MET A 69 -19.09 15.36 -2.47
CA MET A 69 -18.18 16.41 -2.94
C MET A 69 -18.69 17.08 -4.21
N VAL A 70 -19.91 16.76 -4.64
CA VAL A 70 -20.55 17.36 -5.80
C VAL A 70 -21.05 18.76 -5.41
N GLY A 71 -20.50 19.80 -6.03
CA GLY A 71 -20.99 21.16 -5.81
C GLY A 71 -22.35 21.38 -6.48
N ASP A 72 -23.08 22.42 -6.05
CA ASP A 72 -24.43 22.74 -6.52
C ASP A 72 -24.52 22.97 -8.04
N ASP A 73 -23.45 23.44 -8.69
CA ASP A 73 -23.39 23.65 -10.14
C ASP A 73 -22.73 22.49 -10.89
N ILE A 74 -23.52 21.46 -11.17
CA ILE A 74 -23.07 20.31 -11.97
C ILE A 74 -22.81 20.63 -13.45
N LYS A 75 -23.15 21.82 -13.94
CA LYS A 75 -22.86 22.23 -15.33
C LYS A 75 -21.37 22.39 -15.62
N ALA A 76 -20.58 22.71 -14.58
CA ALA A 76 -19.16 22.89 -14.71
C ALA A 76 -18.39 21.57 -14.90
N TYR A 77 -18.97 20.44 -14.44
CA TYR A 77 -18.34 19.12 -14.52
C TYR A 77 -18.24 18.62 -15.96
N LYS A 78 -17.25 17.78 -16.20
CA LYS A 78 -17.02 17.14 -17.50
C LYS A 78 -17.61 15.74 -17.53
N ILE A 79 -18.15 15.34 -18.67
CA ILE A 79 -18.68 14.01 -18.93
C ILE A 79 -17.60 13.20 -19.65
N ILE A 80 -17.34 12.00 -19.15
CA ILE A 80 -16.43 11.00 -19.73
C ILE A 80 -17.24 9.78 -20.14
N GLN A 81 -16.91 9.24 -21.30
CA GLN A 81 -17.47 8.00 -21.86
C GLN A 81 -16.41 6.90 -21.91
N SER A 82 -16.86 5.67 -22.16
CA SER A 82 -15.95 4.52 -22.30
C SER A 82 -14.84 4.80 -23.31
N GLN A 83 -13.62 4.32 -23.01
CA GLN A 83 -12.40 4.49 -23.80
C GLN A 83 -11.90 5.95 -23.94
N GLU A 84 -12.43 6.88 -23.15
CA GLU A 84 -11.90 8.23 -23.04
C GLU A 84 -10.93 8.34 -21.86
N PHE A 85 -9.94 9.20 -22.00
CA PHE A 85 -8.90 9.41 -21.01
C PHE A 85 -9.12 10.70 -20.22
N ALA A 86 -8.75 10.68 -18.96
CA ALA A 86 -8.63 11.89 -18.16
C ALA A 86 -7.43 11.86 -17.23
N TYR A 87 -6.86 13.03 -16.98
CA TYR A 87 -5.82 13.19 -15.96
C TYR A 87 -5.98 14.48 -15.17
N ASN A 88 -5.49 14.46 -13.94
CA ASN A 88 -5.38 15.66 -13.13
C ASN A 88 -4.07 16.40 -13.49
N PRO A 89 -4.14 17.62 -14.04
CA PRO A 89 -2.94 18.33 -14.47
C PRO A 89 -1.94 18.59 -13.34
N ALA A 90 -2.41 18.73 -12.09
CA ALA A 90 -1.56 18.95 -10.92
C ALA A 90 -0.99 17.64 -10.30
N ARG A 91 -1.39 16.47 -10.81
CA ARG A 91 -1.05 15.16 -10.22
C ARG A 91 -0.72 14.08 -11.24
N ILE A 92 -0.59 14.42 -12.51
CA ILE A 92 -0.24 13.46 -13.56
C ILE A 92 1.14 12.82 -13.30
N ASN A 93 2.08 13.61 -12.79
CA ASN A 93 3.43 13.17 -12.44
C ASN A 93 3.50 12.19 -11.26
N VAL A 94 2.43 12.04 -10.49
CA VAL A 94 2.30 11.02 -9.45
C VAL A 94 1.30 9.92 -9.84
N GLY A 95 0.90 9.85 -11.12
CA GLY A 95 0.12 8.77 -11.69
C GLY A 95 -1.38 9.01 -11.83
N SER A 96 -1.89 10.23 -11.57
CA SER A 96 -3.32 10.55 -11.75
C SER A 96 -3.68 10.73 -13.23
N ILE A 97 -3.61 9.65 -13.99
CA ILE A 97 -4.04 9.52 -15.39
C ILE A 97 -4.66 8.14 -15.60
N ALA A 98 -5.79 8.06 -16.28
CA ALA A 98 -6.47 6.80 -16.58
C ALA A 98 -7.36 6.88 -17.82
N MET A 99 -7.65 5.72 -18.38
CA MET A 99 -8.71 5.48 -19.33
C MET A 99 -9.97 5.03 -18.59
N TYR A 100 -11.12 5.54 -18.97
CA TYR A 100 -12.41 5.13 -18.43
C TYR A 100 -12.92 3.88 -19.13
N SER A 101 -13.25 2.83 -18.39
CA SER A 101 -13.60 1.52 -18.95
C SER A 101 -15.08 1.14 -18.80
N ASP A 102 -15.84 1.84 -17.95
CA ASP A 102 -17.24 1.51 -17.73
C ASP A 102 -18.11 1.89 -18.95
N LYS A 103 -19.20 1.14 -19.15
CA LYS A 103 -20.13 1.38 -20.26
C LYS A 103 -20.98 2.65 -20.10
N ALA A 104 -21.40 2.95 -18.86
CA ALA A 104 -22.20 4.11 -18.56
C ALA A 104 -21.32 5.35 -18.40
N PRO A 105 -21.70 6.53 -18.90
CA PRO A 105 -20.95 7.76 -18.71
C PRO A 105 -20.83 8.15 -17.22
N CYS A 106 -19.76 8.87 -16.89
CA CYS A 106 -19.57 9.45 -15.57
C CYS A 106 -19.25 10.96 -15.64
N MET A 107 -19.36 11.63 -14.50
CA MET A 107 -18.88 13.00 -14.32
C MET A 107 -17.52 13.00 -13.62
N ILE A 108 -16.71 13.98 -13.99
CA ILE A 108 -15.44 14.30 -13.31
C ILE A 108 -15.32 15.81 -13.13
N SER A 109 -14.45 16.25 -12.23
CA SER A 109 -14.20 17.67 -11.99
C SER A 109 -13.80 18.42 -13.28
N SER A 110 -14.20 19.68 -13.39
CA SER A 110 -13.83 20.58 -14.49
C SER A 110 -12.31 20.78 -14.63
N LEU A 111 -11.56 20.52 -13.57
CA LEU A 111 -10.09 20.68 -13.54
C LEU A 111 -9.34 19.60 -14.34
N TYR A 112 -9.95 18.44 -14.56
CA TYR A 112 -9.30 17.37 -15.32
C TYR A 112 -9.12 17.74 -16.79
N VAL A 113 -8.01 17.33 -17.37
CA VAL A 113 -7.79 17.33 -18.82
C VAL A 113 -8.33 16.02 -19.39
N CYS A 114 -9.15 16.13 -20.46
CA CYS A 114 -9.77 14.98 -21.11
C CYS A 114 -9.29 14.87 -22.54
N PHE A 115 -9.01 13.67 -23.00
CA PHE A 115 -8.64 13.41 -24.38
C PHE A 115 -9.10 12.02 -24.83
N LYS A 116 -9.13 11.81 -26.12
CA LYS A 116 -9.34 10.52 -26.78
C LYS A 116 -8.21 10.24 -27.75
N THR A 117 -8.06 9.01 -28.14
CA THR A 117 -7.07 8.56 -29.12
C THR A 117 -7.54 8.81 -30.55
N THR A 118 -6.59 8.80 -31.48
CA THR A 118 -6.85 8.72 -32.92
C THR A 118 -6.82 7.25 -33.36
N GLN A 119 -7.25 6.97 -34.60
CA GLN A 119 -7.20 5.59 -35.15
C GLN A 119 -5.81 4.99 -35.31
N LYS A 120 -4.75 5.79 -35.11
CA LYS A 120 -3.35 5.35 -35.20
C LYS A 120 -2.84 4.62 -33.97
N VAL A 121 -3.54 4.71 -32.85
CA VAL A 121 -3.08 4.21 -31.57
C VAL A 121 -4.12 3.34 -30.88
N ASP A 122 -3.66 2.26 -30.30
CA ASP A 122 -4.45 1.39 -29.43
C ASP A 122 -4.52 1.99 -28.01
N ASP A 123 -5.72 2.07 -27.47
CA ASP A 123 -6.00 2.73 -26.17
C ASP A 123 -5.27 2.07 -25.01
N GLU A 124 -5.27 0.74 -24.98
CA GLU A 124 -4.63 -0.03 -23.92
C GLU A 124 -3.10 0.11 -23.99
N TRP A 125 -2.54 0.09 -25.20
CA TRP A 125 -1.11 0.33 -25.39
C TRP A 125 -0.72 1.74 -24.92
N LEU A 126 -1.54 2.76 -25.30
CA LEU A 126 -1.29 4.12 -24.86
C LEU A 126 -1.33 4.22 -23.31
N MET A 127 -2.30 3.55 -22.68
CA MET A 127 -2.42 3.54 -21.24
C MET A 127 -1.15 2.97 -20.54
N GLN A 128 -0.55 1.91 -21.11
CA GLN A 128 0.71 1.36 -20.62
C GLN A 128 1.89 2.32 -20.84
N LEU A 129 2.00 2.94 -22.03
CA LEU A 129 3.02 3.95 -22.35
C LEU A 129 2.96 5.12 -21.37
N LEU A 130 1.75 5.66 -21.10
CA LEU A 130 1.55 6.82 -20.23
C LEU A 130 1.96 6.59 -18.76
N LYS A 131 2.07 5.33 -18.33
CA LYS A 131 2.54 4.92 -16.99
C LYS A 131 4.05 4.64 -16.91
N THR A 132 4.80 4.76 -18.02
CA THR A 132 6.25 4.53 -18.01
C THR A 132 6.99 5.59 -17.21
N ALA A 133 8.11 5.21 -16.60
CA ALA A 133 8.98 6.14 -15.87
C ALA A 133 9.49 7.28 -16.76
N ARG A 134 9.74 6.98 -18.05
CA ARG A 134 10.14 7.99 -19.05
C ARG A 134 9.06 9.06 -19.22
N LEU A 135 7.80 8.68 -19.41
CA LEU A 135 6.71 9.65 -19.58
C LEU A 135 6.49 10.43 -18.29
N ASN A 136 6.62 9.78 -17.13
CA ASN A 136 6.54 10.47 -15.84
C ASN A 136 7.61 11.55 -15.69
N TYR A 137 8.85 11.27 -16.11
CA TYR A 137 9.90 12.29 -16.20
C TYR A 137 9.51 13.42 -17.16
N CYS A 138 8.98 13.09 -18.35
CA CYS A 138 8.51 14.09 -19.32
C CYS A 138 7.39 14.99 -18.75
N TYR A 139 6.50 14.45 -17.93
CA TYR A 139 5.44 15.25 -17.29
C TYR A 139 6.02 16.32 -16.36
N ASN A 140 7.06 15.97 -15.58
CA ASN A 140 7.72 16.92 -14.69
C ASN A 140 8.45 18.01 -15.48
N VAL A 141 9.15 17.64 -16.55
CA VAL A 141 9.98 18.59 -17.34
C VAL A 141 9.11 19.54 -18.18
N ASN A 142 7.97 19.08 -18.70
CA ASN A 142 7.08 19.88 -19.56
C ASN A 142 5.95 20.58 -18.79
N GLY A 143 5.86 20.39 -17.47
CA GLY A 143 4.87 21.04 -16.65
C GLY A 143 5.27 22.47 -16.28
N GLU A 144 4.28 23.26 -15.91
CA GLU A 144 4.40 24.68 -15.51
C GLU A 144 4.21 24.82 -14.00
N GLY A 145 4.94 25.75 -13.37
CA GLY A 145 4.83 26.09 -11.94
C GLY A 145 6.07 25.68 -11.13
N GLY A 146 6.25 26.33 -9.96
CA GLY A 146 7.42 26.14 -9.10
C GLY A 146 7.21 25.06 -8.01
N VAL A 147 6.22 25.27 -7.12
CA VAL A 147 5.96 24.37 -5.98
C VAL A 147 5.05 23.19 -6.39
N ARG A 148 4.13 23.41 -7.31
CA ARG A 148 3.28 22.38 -7.93
C ARG A 148 3.44 22.47 -9.43
N VAL A 149 3.68 21.31 -10.06
CA VAL A 149 3.82 21.18 -11.50
C VAL A 149 2.44 20.90 -12.09
N TYR A 150 1.99 21.77 -13.00
CA TYR A 150 0.75 21.59 -13.76
C TYR A 150 1.08 21.28 -15.21
N LEU A 151 0.60 20.16 -15.72
CA LEU A 151 0.73 19.77 -17.11
C LEU A 151 -0.61 19.93 -17.84
N PHE A 152 -0.79 21.03 -18.56
CA PHE A 152 -1.95 21.22 -19.42
C PHE A 152 -1.76 20.55 -20.79
N TYR A 153 -2.88 20.31 -21.49
CA TYR A 153 -2.86 19.55 -22.76
C TYR A 153 -1.88 20.08 -23.80
N PRO A 154 -1.70 21.40 -24.05
CA PRO A 154 -0.75 21.89 -25.05
C PRO A 154 0.69 21.41 -24.80
N ASN A 155 1.12 21.34 -23.55
CA ASN A 155 2.45 20.84 -23.18
C ASN A 155 2.50 19.31 -23.21
N PHE A 156 1.45 18.63 -22.75
CA PHE A 156 1.29 17.17 -22.90
C PHE A 156 1.40 16.76 -24.37
N ALA A 157 0.70 17.44 -25.27
CA ALA A 157 0.67 17.17 -26.70
C ALA A 157 2.06 17.31 -27.38
N ARG A 158 2.98 18.12 -26.83
CA ARG A 158 4.34 18.32 -27.38
C ARG A 158 5.31 17.18 -27.02
N ILE A 159 4.97 16.33 -26.05
CA ILE A 159 5.85 15.23 -25.61
C ILE A 159 6.07 14.27 -26.79
N ARG A 160 7.35 13.98 -27.07
CA ARG A 160 7.73 13.06 -28.14
C ARG A 160 7.67 11.61 -27.66
N VAL A 161 7.12 10.77 -28.50
CA VAL A 161 6.98 9.32 -28.25
C VAL A 161 7.36 8.55 -29.52
N SER A 162 7.60 7.26 -29.38
CA SER A 162 7.83 6.34 -30.48
C SER A 162 6.63 5.41 -30.61
N LEU A 163 6.10 5.28 -31.82
CA LEU A 163 4.85 4.58 -32.13
C LEU A 163 5.15 3.33 -32.97
N PRO A 164 4.88 2.11 -32.46
CA PRO A 164 4.93 0.90 -33.26
C PRO A 164 3.71 0.73 -34.16
N SER A 165 3.71 -0.29 -34.99
CA SER A 165 2.51 -0.67 -35.76
C SER A 165 1.33 -1.01 -34.82
N LEU A 166 0.08 -0.81 -35.25
CA LEU A 166 -1.12 -1.14 -34.47
C LEU A 166 -1.14 -2.61 -34.01
N THR A 167 -0.63 -3.52 -34.82
CA THR A 167 -0.55 -4.94 -34.49
C THR A 167 0.43 -5.17 -33.32
N GLU A 168 1.58 -4.49 -33.37
CA GLU A 168 2.58 -4.56 -32.30
C GLU A 168 2.07 -3.89 -31.01
N GLN A 169 1.40 -2.72 -31.12
CA GLN A 169 0.75 -2.05 -29.99
C GLN A 169 -0.20 -2.99 -29.27
N LYS A 170 -1.14 -3.62 -29.99
CA LYS A 170 -2.11 -4.57 -29.41
C LYS A 170 -1.44 -5.75 -28.74
N LYS A 171 -0.36 -6.27 -29.33
CA LYS A 171 0.36 -7.40 -28.74
C LYS A 171 1.08 -7.01 -27.44
N ILE A 172 1.73 -5.85 -27.40
CA ILE A 172 2.37 -5.30 -26.21
C ILE A 172 1.30 -5.05 -25.13
N ALA A 173 0.19 -4.40 -25.48
CA ALA A 173 -0.92 -4.12 -24.56
C ALA A 173 -1.49 -5.41 -23.96
N CYS A 174 -1.83 -6.39 -24.80
CA CYS A 174 -2.35 -7.68 -24.35
C CYS A 174 -1.40 -8.36 -23.33
N PHE A 175 -0.10 -8.40 -23.64
CA PHE A 175 0.90 -9.02 -22.77
C PHE A 175 1.01 -8.31 -21.40
N LEU A 176 1.06 -6.97 -21.39
CA LEU A 176 1.17 -6.19 -20.16
C LEU A 176 -0.15 -6.21 -19.35
N ASN A 177 -1.30 -6.22 -20.02
CA ASN A 177 -2.61 -6.33 -19.36
C ASN A 177 -2.79 -7.69 -18.68
N LEU A 178 -2.33 -8.81 -19.29
CA LEU A 178 -2.31 -10.11 -18.62
C LEU A 178 -1.46 -10.10 -17.34
N LEU A 179 -0.37 -9.33 -17.32
CA LEU A 179 0.42 -9.15 -16.11
C LEU A 179 -0.31 -8.30 -15.06
N ASP A 180 -1.06 -7.26 -15.48
CA ASP A 180 -1.91 -6.47 -14.60
C ASP A 180 -3.05 -7.29 -13.99
N GLU A 181 -3.69 -8.14 -14.77
CA GLU A 181 -4.71 -9.08 -14.28
C GLU A 181 -4.13 -10.06 -13.26
N ARG A 182 -2.91 -10.57 -13.50
CA ARG A 182 -2.20 -11.42 -12.55
C ARG A 182 -1.90 -10.70 -11.25
N ILE A 183 -1.43 -9.45 -11.29
CA ILE A 183 -1.19 -8.61 -10.12
C ILE A 183 -2.50 -8.37 -9.35
N SER A 184 -3.57 -8.06 -10.04
CA SER A 184 -4.90 -7.87 -9.45
C SER A 184 -5.41 -9.14 -8.75
N THR A 185 -5.29 -10.30 -9.43
CA THR A 185 -5.65 -11.60 -8.87
C THR A 185 -4.81 -11.93 -7.63
N GLN A 186 -3.51 -11.65 -7.68
CA GLN A 186 -2.59 -11.87 -6.56
C GLN A 186 -2.97 -11.02 -5.33
N ASN A 187 -3.33 -9.76 -5.53
CA ASN A 187 -3.84 -8.89 -4.45
C ASN A 187 -5.12 -9.47 -3.82
N LYS A 188 -6.06 -9.95 -4.64
CA LYS A 188 -7.30 -10.56 -4.16
C LYS A 188 -7.04 -11.82 -3.35
N ILE A 189 -6.14 -12.70 -3.81
CA ILE A 189 -5.74 -13.90 -3.05
C ILE A 189 -5.20 -13.51 -1.67
N ILE A 190 -4.33 -12.51 -1.58
CA ILE A 190 -3.77 -12.04 -0.31
C ILE A 190 -4.88 -11.50 0.60
N GLU A 191 -5.82 -10.73 0.06
CA GLU A 191 -6.95 -10.19 0.82
C GLU A 191 -7.86 -11.31 1.35
N ASP A 192 -8.21 -12.28 0.51
CA ASP A 192 -9.06 -13.41 0.89
C ASP A 192 -8.38 -14.31 1.93
N LEU A 193 -7.07 -14.56 1.81
CA LEU A 193 -6.30 -15.28 2.83
C LEU A 193 -6.26 -14.54 4.17
N LYS A 194 -6.15 -13.22 4.17
CA LYS A 194 -6.22 -12.40 5.39
C LYS A 194 -7.60 -12.51 6.03
N LYS A 195 -8.68 -12.38 5.26
CA LYS A 195 -10.06 -12.54 5.76
C LYS A 195 -10.28 -13.94 6.35
N LEU A 196 -9.84 -14.98 5.64
CA LEU A 196 -9.92 -16.36 6.10
C LEU A 196 -9.16 -16.57 7.43
N LYS A 197 -7.92 -16.04 7.52
CA LYS A 197 -7.14 -16.11 8.76
C LYS A 197 -7.89 -15.48 9.94
N PHE A 198 -8.45 -14.27 9.76
CA PHE A 198 -9.23 -13.62 10.80
C PHE A 198 -10.48 -14.41 11.21
N ALA A 199 -11.22 -14.93 10.23
CA ALA A 199 -12.41 -15.75 10.51
C ALA A 199 -12.08 -17.02 11.32
N ILE A 200 -10.98 -17.69 10.98
CA ILE A 200 -10.50 -18.88 11.70
C ILE A 200 -10.09 -18.54 13.14
N ILE A 201 -9.37 -17.44 13.33
CA ILE A 201 -8.97 -16.97 14.67
C ILE A 201 -10.23 -16.67 15.50
N ASP A 202 -11.17 -15.90 14.97
CA ASP A 202 -12.38 -15.52 15.68
C ASP A 202 -13.27 -16.72 16.01
N TYR A 203 -13.40 -17.67 15.07
CA TYR A 203 -14.11 -18.92 15.32
C TYR A 203 -13.43 -19.74 16.41
N ALA A 204 -12.11 -19.94 16.29
CA ALA A 204 -11.35 -20.74 17.26
C ALA A 204 -11.41 -20.16 18.68
N ILE A 205 -11.28 -18.85 18.82
CA ILE A 205 -11.37 -18.17 20.13
C ILE A 205 -12.82 -18.17 20.65
N GLY A 206 -13.79 -17.89 19.79
CA GLY A 206 -15.21 -17.82 20.15
C GLY A 206 -15.84 -19.15 20.52
N SER A 207 -15.28 -20.27 20.02
CA SER A 207 -15.74 -21.65 20.31
C SER A 207 -15.05 -22.29 21.52
N LEU A 208 -14.17 -21.55 22.23
CA LEU A 208 -13.48 -22.09 23.40
C LEU A 208 -14.46 -22.27 24.58
N ASP A 209 -14.66 -23.52 24.95
CA ASP A 209 -15.31 -23.92 26.19
C ASP A 209 -14.23 -24.17 27.27
N THR A 210 -13.85 -23.12 27.97
CA THR A 210 -12.80 -23.15 28.98
C THR A 210 -13.04 -22.05 30.05
N ASN A 211 -12.38 -22.21 31.19
CA ASN A 211 -12.43 -21.20 32.24
C ASN A 211 -11.81 -19.90 31.78
N PHE A 212 -12.49 -18.79 32.10
CA PHE A 212 -11.95 -17.46 31.88
C PHE A 212 -11.01 -17.07 33.00
N MET A 213 -9.89 -16.47 32.65
CA MET A 213 -8.96 -15.87 33.60
C MET A 213 -8.62 -14.44 33.18
N LYS A 214 -8.15 -13.63 34.11
CA LYS A 214 -7.72 -12.26 33.82
C LYS A 214 -6.46 -12.26 32.97
N PHE A 215 -6.36 -11.33 32.01
CA PHE A 215 -5.17 -11.17 31.15
C PHE A 215 -3.89 -11.01 31.99
N GLY A 216 -3.94 -10.26 33.11
CA GLY A 216 -2.79 -10.11 34.00
C GLY A 216 -2.23 -11.43 34.59
N SER A 217 -2.99 -12.55 34.46
CA SER A 217 -2.51 -13.87 34.90
C SER A 217 -1.81 -14.68 33.82
N VAL A 218 -1.78 -14.23 32.54
CA VAL A 218 -1.20 -15.00 31.42
C VAL A 218 0.30 -14.75 31.20
N TYR A 219 0.86 -13.75 31.83
CA TYR A 219 2.27 -13.37 31.69
C TYR A 219 3.03 -13.38 33.02
N GLU A 220 4.34 -13.50 32.95
CA GLU A 220 5.24 -13.38 34.12
C GLU A 220 5.56 -11.91 34.40
N THR A 221 5.87 -11.16 33.34
CA THR A 221 6.23 -9.75 33.41
C THR A 221 5.60 -9.01 32.24
N ALA A 222 5.02 -7.86 32.53
CA ALA A 222 4.59 -6.92 31.48
C ALA A 222 4.88 -5.50 31.95
N GLY A 223 5.19 -4.63 30.97
CA GLY A 223 5.47 -3.23 31.28
C GLY A 223 5.50 -2.38 30.02
N GLU A 224 5.21 -1.11 30.22
CA GLU A 224 5.35 -0.12 29.16
C GLU A 224 6.84 0.16 28.89
N GLY A 225 7.19 0.41 27.64
CA GLY A 225 8.51 0.86 27.27
C GLY A 225 8.81 2.28 27.76
N GLY A 226 10.08 2.64 27.73
CA GLY A 226 10.55 3.96 28.09
C GLY A 226 11.39 4.59 27.00
N THR A 227 11.33 5.92 26.90
CA THR A 227 12.13 6.66 25.92
C THR A 227 13.23 7.42 26.64
N PRO A 228 14.53 7.07 26.43
CA PRO A 228 15.63 7.91 26.93
C PRO A 228 15.50 9.34 26.43
N THR A 229 16.00 10.32 27.20
CA THR A 229 15.91 11.73 26.85
C THR A 229 16.50 11.98 25.48
N THR A 230 15.68 12.36 24.50
CA THR A 230 16.05 12.46 23.08
C THR A 230 17.06 13.57 22.78
N SER A 231 17.14 14.60 23.62
CA SER A 231 18.14 15.68 23.50
C SER A 231 19.54 15.26 23.91
N ASN A 232 19.70 14.09 24.56
CA ASN A 232 21.01 13.57 24.95
C ASN A 232 21.46 12.49 23.95
N THR A 233 22.33 12.89 23.02
CA THR A 233 22.83 12.02 21.95
C THR A 233 23.61 10.81 22.48
N SER A 234 24.26 10.91 23.66
CA SER A 234 24.99 9.79 24.28
C SER A 234 24.12 8.57 24.62
N PHE A 235 22.79 8.74 24.65
CA PHE A 235 21.86 7.65 24.86
C PHE A 235 21.53 6.89 23.57
N TYR A 236 21.93 7.42 22.40
CA TYR A 236 21.57 6.89 21.08
C TYR A 236 22.80 6.62 20.20
N ASP A 237 23.81 7.52 20.22
CA ASP A 237 24.97 7.45 19.35
C ASP A 237 25.76 6.17 19.59
N ASN A 238 25.98 5.39 18.52
CA ASN A 238 26.63 4.07 18.56
C ASN A 238 25.92 3.05 19.47
N GLY A 239 24.61 3.23 19.71
CA GLY A 239 23.79 2.27 20.46
C GLY A 239 23.77 0.89 19.80
N LYS A 240 23.73 -0.16 20.63
CA LYS A 240 23.69 -1.57 20.18
C LYS A 240 22.43 -2.30 20.65
N ILE A 241 21.69 -1.72 21.59
CA ILE A 241 20.43 -2.30 22.07
C ILE A 241 19.31 -1.90 21.12
N PRO A 242 18.62 -2.85 20.48
CA PRO A 242 17.50 -2.55 19.59
C PRO A 242 16.41 -1.75 20.29
N PHE A 243 15.95 -0.67 19.66
CA PHE A 243 14.93 0.21 20.21
C PHE A 243 13.73 0.32 19.27
N ILE A 244 12.62 -0.28 19.66
CA ILE A 244 11.45 -0.52 18.83
C ILE A 244 10.46 0.64 18.96
N LYS A 245 9.97 1.08 17.80
CA LYS A 245 8.90 2.08 17.65
C LYS A 245 7.64 1.42 17.09
N ILE A 246 6.47 2.06 17.24
CA ILE A 246 5.18 1.51 16.75
C ILE A 246 5.24 1.15 15.26
N GLY A 247 5.97 1.92 14.46
CA GLY A 247 6.15 1.64 13.03
C GLY A 247 6.86 0.33 12.70
N ASP A 248 7.53 -0.31 13.67
CA ASP A 248 8.24 -1.58 13.50
C ASP A 248 7.33 -2.80 13.77
N LEU A 249 6.14 -2.61 14.41
CA LEU A 249 5.19 -3.68 14.76
C LEU A 249 4.28 -4.12 13.59
N LYS A 250 4.79 -4.12 12.36
CA LYS A 250 3.96 -4.36 11.16
C LYS A 250 3.78 -5.82 10.78
N GLN A 251 4.60 -6.70 11.35
CA GLN A 251 4.66 -8.12 11.00
C GLN A 251 4.47 -8.98 12.25
N LYS A 252 4.03 -10.25 12.04
CA LYS A 252 3.88 -11.21 13.16
C LYS A 252 5.17 -11.36 13.96
N TYR A 253 6.30 -11.46 13.29
CA TYR A 253 7.61 -11.54 13.93
C TYR A 253 8.42 -10.28 13.69
N LEU A 254 9.08 -9.80 14.72
CA LEU A 254 10.01 -8.69 14.62
C LEU A 254 11.32 -9.17 13.98
N ILE A 255 11.51 -8.86 12.69
CA ILE A 255 12.67 -9.32 11.91
C ILE A 255 13.79 -8.30 11.78
N GLY A 256 13.59 -7.07 12.25
CA GLY A 256 14.60 -6.00 12.21
C GLY A 256 14.05 -4.69 12.77
N ASN A 257 14.98 -3.79 13.09
CA ASN A 257 14.70 -2.44 13.57
C ASN A 257 15.71 -1.45 12.99
N LYS A 258 15.39 -0.16 13.10
CA LYS A 258 16.26 0.93 12.62
C LYS A 258 16.97 1.68 13.73
N ASP A 259 16.34 1.76 14.88
CA ASP A 259 16.78 2.58 15.99
C ASP A 259 17.45 1.72 17.07
N PHE A 260 18.44 2.31 17.73
CA PHE A 260 19.18 1.66 18.81
C PHE A 260 19.38 2.64 19.95
N ILE A 261 19.58 2.12 21.19
CA ILE A 261 20.00 2.88 22.36
C ILE A 261 21.29 2.30 22.94
N THR A 262 21.99 3.10 23.72
CA THR A 262 23.19 2.67 24.44
C THR A 262 22.81 2.04 25.79
N GLU A 263 23.76 1.31 26.41
CA GLU A 263 23.64 0.82 27.80
C GLU A 263 23.33 1.97 28.77
N LEU A 264 23.96 3.13 28.56
CA LEU A 264 23.72 4.32 29.37
C LEU A 264 22.26 4.82 29.17
N GLY A 265 21.75 4.81 27.94
CA GLY A 265 20.37 5.15 27.63
C GLY A 265 19.39 4.20 28.33
N LEU A 266 19.66 2.90 28.33
CA LEU A 266 18.87 1.91 29.07
C LEU A 266 18.87 2.20 30.57
N GLN A 267 20.05 2.37 31.17
CA GLN A 267 20.20 2.56 32.63
C GLN A 267 19.62 3.88 33.15
N LYS A 268 19.59 4.93 32.31
CA LYS A 268 19.10 6.28 32.66
C LYS A 268 17.68 6.58 32.23
N SER A 269 16.93 5.58 31.82
CA SER A 269 15.52 5.72 31.41
C SER A 269 14.64 4.65 32.06
N SER A 270 13.35 4.74 31.83
CA SER A 270 12.37 3.70 32.19
C SER A 270 12.29 2.56 31.16
N ALA A 271 13.16 2.55 30.15
CA ALA A 271 13.25 1.45 29.21
C ALA A 271 13.72 0.16 29.92
N TRP A 272 13.20 -0.97 29.47
CA TRP A 272 13.59 -2.27 29.95
C TRP A 272 13.79 -3.25 28.81
N LEU A 273 14.59 -4.28 29.01
CA LEU A 273 14.93 -5.25 28.00
C LEU A 273 13.87 -6.36 27.96
N VAL A 274 13.01 -6.33 26.95
CA VAL A 274 12.02 -7.37 26.67
C VAL A 274 12.72 -8.55 26.03
N PRO A 275 12.61 -9.78 26.59
CA PRO A 275 13.29 -10.96 26.04
C PRO A 275 12.69 -11.44 24.72
N THR A 276 13.35 -12.39 24.06
CA THR A 276 12.80 -13.12 22.91
C THR A 276 11.52 -13.88 23.28
N HIS A 277 10.68 -14.19 22.29
CA HIS A 277 9.41 -14.88 22.46
C HIS A 277 8.44 -14.16 23.40
N SER A 278 8.48 -12.84 23.37
CA SER A 278 7.54 -11.95 24.05
C SER A 278 6.63 -11.26 23.06
N ILE A 279 5.49 -10.75 23.51
CA ILE A 279 4.59 -9.92 22.70
C ILE A 279 4.95 -8.45 22.92
N LEU A 280 5.05 -7.70 21.82
CA LEU A 280 4.97 -6.24 21.86
C LEU A 280 3.59 -5.82 21.38
N PHE A 281 2.92 -4.95 22.14
CA PHE A 281 1.59 -4.45 21.86
C PHE A 281 1.55 -2.94 21.99
N SER A 282 1.13 -2.24 20.93
CA SER A 282 0.98 -0.77 20.99
C SER A 282 -0.27 -0.39 21.79
N ASN A 283 -0.07 0.39 22.83
CA ASN A 283 -1.14 0.84 23.75
C ASN A 283 -1.34 2.36 23.73
N GLY A 284 -0.60 3.09 22.91
CA GLY A 284 -0.66 4.55 22.74
C GLY A 284 -1.25 4.97 21.38
N ALA A 285 -0.69 5.97 20.74
CA ALA A 285 -1.22 6.69 19.55
C ALA A 285 -1.87 5.82 18.44
N THR A 286 -1.36 4.62 18.19
CA THR A 286 -1.98 3.61 17.31
C THR A 286 -2.15 2.34 18.12
N ILE A 287 -3.32 2.15 18.74
CA ILE A 287 -3.57 1.02 19.64
C ILE A 287 -3.87 -0.24 18.83
N GLY A 288 -3.23 -1.37 19.19
CA GLY A 288 -3.54 -2.69 18.66
C GLY A 288 -2.55 -3.26 17.66
N GLU A 289 -1.47 -2.55 17.32
CA GLU A 289 -0.35 -3.16 16.57
C GLU A 289 0.37 -4.16 17.48
N ILE A 290 0.70 -5.33 16.94
CA ILE A 290 1.23 -6.44 17.72
C ILE A 290 2.31 -7.21 16.95
N THR A 291 3.39 -7.60 17.64
CA THR A 291 4.46 -8.45 17.09
C THR A 291 5.06 -9.36 18.15
N ILE A 292 5.70 -10.45 17.73
CA ILE A 292 6.47 -11.36 18.57
C ILE A 292 7.96 -11.01 18.43
N THR A 293 8.65 -10.85 19.54
CA THR A 293 10.11 -10.60 19.55
C THR A 293 10.88 -11.85 19.15
N THR A 294 11.85 -11.71 18.25
CA THR A 294 12.78 -12.76 17.82
C THR A 294 14.20 -12.56 18.40
N TYR A 295 14.44 -11.41 19.01
CA TYR A 295 15.65 -11.04 19.73
C TYR A 295 15.28 -10.09 20.89
N PRO A 296 16.15 -9.92 21.91
CA PRO A 296 15.88 -8.99 23.01
C PRO A 296 15.85 -7.55 22.53
N VAL A 297 14.86 -6.77 23.02
CA VAL A 297 14.64 -5.39 22.55
C VAL A 297 14.21 -4.48 23.70
N CYS A 298 14.48 -3.18 23.58
CA CYS A 298 13.79 -2.13 24.32
C CYS A 298 12.71 -1.50 23.46
N THR A 299 11.66 -0.96 24.07
CA THR A 299 10.54 -0.34 23.34
C THR A 299 10.36 1.12 23.75
N LYS A 300 9.89 1.92 22.78
CA LYS A 300 9.45 3.29 23.04
C LYS A 300 8.22 3.27 23.96
N GLN A 301 8.01 4.34 24.71
CA GLN A 301 6.76 4.61 25.42
C GLN A 301 5.55 4.51 24.44
N GLY A 302 4.44 3.93 24.89
CA GLY A 302 3.28 3.58 24.08
C GLY A 302 3.35 2.18 23.45
N ILE A 303 4.30 1.34 23.91
CA ILE A 303 4.38 -0.08 23.55
C ILE A 303 4.56 -0.89 24.85
N LEU A 304 3.67 -1.83 25.08
CA LEU A 304 3.78 -2.82 26.15
C LEU A 304 4.65 -3.99 25.68
N GLY A 305 5.64 -4.37 26.47
CA GLY A 305 6.31 -5.66 26.40
C GLY A 305 5.61 -6.65 27.33
N ILE A 306 5.25 -7.84 26.85
CA ILE A 306 4.51 -8.86 27.59
C ILE A 306 5.27 -10.18 27.46
N VAL A 307 5.80 -10.67 28.58
CA VAL A 307 6.54 -11.94 28.67
C VAL A 307 5.57 -13.04 29.11
N PRO A 308 5.10 -13.93 28.22
CA PRO A 308 4.12 -14.94 28.59
C PRO A 308 4.69 -15.95 29.58
N LYS A 309 3.83 -16.53 30.45
CA LYS A 309 4.18 -17.64 31.31
C LYS A 309 4.51 -18.91 30.52
N ALA A 310 5.26 -19.83 31.11
CA ALA A 310 5.70 -21.08 30.48
C ALA A 310 4.54 -21.94 29.95
N ASN A 311 3.37 -21.89 30.59
CA ASN A 311 2.16 -22.60 30.15
C ASN A 311 1.35 -21.86 29.08
N ILE A 312 1.79 -20.66 28.64
CA ILE A 312 1.15 -19.88 27.58
C ILE A 312 2.03 -19.95 26.32
N ASP A 313 1.43 -20.35 25.22
CA ASP A 313 2.10 -20.33 23.92
C ASP A 313 2.07 -18.89 23.33
N VAL A 314 3.22 -18.38 22.94
CA VAL A 314 3.34 -17.00 22.45
C VAL A 314 2.58 -16.76 21.15
N GLU A 315 2.49 -17.78 20.26
CA GLU A 315 1.75 -17.66 19.02
C GLU A 315 0.24 -17.68 19.26
N PHE A 316 -0.22 -18.55 20.17
CA PHE A 316 -1.61 -18.51 20.62
C PHE A 316 -1.94 -17.14 21.21
N LEU A 317 -1.10 -16.63 22.10
CA LEU A 317 -1.31 -15.30 22.71
C LEU A 317 -1.36 -14.20 21.65
N TYR A 318 -0.47 -14.23 20.66
CA TYR A 318 -0.49 -13.33 19.51
C TYR A 318 -1.83 -13.38 18.76
N TYR A 319 -2.34 -14.59 18.45
CA TYR A 319 -3.61 -14.74 17.74
C TYR A 319 -4.81 -14.36 18.61
N PHE A 320 -4.79 -14.71 19.89
CA PHE A 320 -5.80 -14.26 20.83
C PHE A 320 -5.90 -12.73 20.88
N MET A 321 -4.78 -12.04 21.05
CA MET A 321 -4.72 -10.57 21.05
C MET A 321 -5.06 -9.95 19.67
N SER A 322 -4.91 -10.70 18.58
CA SER A 322 -5.34 -10.29 17.23
C SER A 322 -6.83 -10.49 16.97
N SER A 323 -7.54 -11.26 17.78
CA SER A 323 -8.96 -11.60 17.62
C SER A 323 -9.89 -10.40 17.78
N SER A 324 -11.08 -10.48 17.18
CA SER A 324 -12.15 -9.50 17.38
C SER A 324 -12.60 -9.42 18.83
N TYR A 325 -12.54 -10.54 19.57
CA TYR A 325 -12.86 -10.59 20.99
C TYR A 325 -11.96 -9.64 21.79
N PHE A 326 -10.63 -9.81 21.68
CA PHE A 326 -9.69 -8.99 22.42
C PHE A 326 -9.71 -7.53 21.97
N LYS A 327 -9.77 -7.27 20.66
CA LYS A 327 -9.87 -5.92 20.11
C LYS A 327 -11.10 -5.16 20.63
N LYS A 328 -12.27 -5.82 20.66
CA LYS A 328 -13.50 -5.24 21.22
C LYS A 328 -13.35 -4.97 22.73
N ALA A 329 -12.72 -5.87 23.48
CA ALA A 329 -12.45 -5.68 24.90
C ALA A 329 -11.54 -4.46 25.13
N VAL A 330 -10.43 -4.36 24.39
CA VAL A 330 -9.52 -3.21 24.45
C VAL A 330 -10.23 -1.91 24.07
N SER A 331 -11.05 -1.89 23.02
CA SER A 331 -11.76 -0.67 22.59
C SER A 331 -12.71 -0.09 23.67
N ARG A 332 -13.20 -0.93 24.60
CA ARG A 332 -14.08 -0.50 25.70
C ARG A 332 -13.34 0.15 26.87
N ILE A 333 -12.05 -0.14 27.00
CA ILE A 333 -11.22 0.38 28.11
C ILE A 333 -10.31 1.53 27.67
N ILE A 334 -10.36 1.95 26.40
CA ILE A 334 -9.60 3.09 25.90
C ILE A 334 -10.10 4.36 26.58
N THR A 335 -9.19 5.07 27.25
CA THR A 335 -9.48 6.36 27.84
C THR A 335 -9.35 7.44 26.75
N GLU A 336 -10.43 8.20 26.55
CA GLU A 336 -10.45 9.35 25.65
C GLU A 336 -9.92 10.58 26.39
N GLY A 337 -8.67 10.96 26.07
CA GLY A 337 -8.01 12.18 26.53
C GLY A 337 -7.34 12.88 25.34
N THR A 338 -6.33 13.71 25.61
CA THR A 338 -5.49 14.34 24.57
C THR A 338 -4.79 13.29 23.68
N MET A 339 -4.52 12.10 24.22
CA MET A 339 -4.11 10.90 23.47
C MET A 339 -4.90 9.69 23.98
N LYS A 340 -5.43 8.90 23.04
CA LYS A 340 -6.06 7.61 23.34
C LYS A 340 -5.01 6.64 23.89
N THR A 341 -5.28 6.03 25.04
CA THR A 341 -4.36 5.07 25.68
C THR A 341 -5.14 3.92 26.28
N ALA A 342 -4.65 2.69 26.10
CA ALA A 342 -5.10 1.50 26.81
C ALA A 342 -4.08 1.17 27.92
N TYR A 343 -4.38 1.47 29.17
CA TYR A 343 -3.46 1.23 30.26
C TYR A 343 -3.35 -0.25 30.58
N LEU A 344 -2.14 -0.71 30.93
CA LEU A 344 -1.88 -2.12 31.28
C LEU A 344 -2.82 -2.60 32.40
N LYS A 345 -3.02 -1.80 33.46
CA LYS A 345 -3.92 -2.13 34.57
C LYS A 345 -5.37 -2.44 34.14
N ASP A 346 -5.82 -1.82 33.05
CA ASP A 346 -7.18 -2.03 32.51
C ASP A 346 -7.20 -3.25 31.58
N ILE A 347 -6.15 -3.43 30.77
CA ILE A 347 -5.92 -4.64 29.95
C ILE A 347 -5.86 -5.89 30.85
N ASP A 348 -5.21 -5.82 31.99
CA ASP A 348 -5.08 -6.92 32.96
C ASP A 348 -6.42 -7.49 33.44
N ASN A 349 -7.48 -6.67 33.43
CA ASN A 349 -8.81 -7.09 33.82
C ASN A 349 -9.63 -7.72 32.68
N ILE A 350 -9.15 -7.71 31.44
CA ILE A 350 -9.81 -8.41 30.34
C ILE A 350 -9.87 -9.90 30.65
N LEU A 351 -11.06 -10.48 30.55
CA LEU A 351 -11.27 -11.91 30.73
C LEU A 351 -10.86 -12.65 29.46
N CYS A 352 -10.01 -13.66 29.61
CA CYS A 352 -9.41 -14.43 28.52
C CYS A 352 -9.74 -15.91 28.65
N PRO A 353 -10.32 -16.55 27.62
CA PRO A 353 -10.48 -17.98 27.58
C PRO A 353 -9.10 -18.64 27.28
N ILE A 354 -8.47 -19.21 28.27
CA ILE A 354 -7.13 -19.81 28.15
C ILE A 354 -7.27 -21.34 28.25
N PRO A 355 -7.16 -22.08 27.14
CA PRO A 355 -7.20 -23.53 27.14
C PRO A 355 -5.86 -24.15 27.58
N THR A 356 -5.78 -25.49 27.60
CA THR A 356 -4.53 -26.20 27.88
C THR A 356 -3.46 -25.86 26.84
N LYS A 357 -2.18 -26.04 27.20
CA LYS A 357 -1.04 -25.73 26.30
C LYS A 357 -1.14 -26.47 24.96
N GLU A 358 -1.56 -27.73 24.97
CA GLU A 358 -1.77 -28.55 23.77
C GLU A 358 -2.82 -27.93 22.85
N LYS A 359 -3.93 -27.48 23.43
CA LYS A 359 -4.99 -26.82 22.66
C LYS A 359 -4.58 -25.47 22.13
N GLN A 360 -3.78 -24.70 22.87
CA GLN A 360 -3.19 -23.44 22.40
C GLN A 360 -2.34 -23.68 21.15
N LEU A 361 -1.47 -24.68 21.15
CA LEU A 361 -0.62 -25.06 20.00
C LEU A 361 -1.47 -25.49 18.80
N GLU A 362 -2.53 -26.28 19.03
CA GLU A 362 -3.48 -26.69 17.98
C GLU A 362 -4.15 -25.47 17.32
N ILE A 363 -4.64 -24.52 18.13
CA ILE A 363 -5.30 -23.32 17.65
C ILE A 363 -4.32 -22.44 16.86
N ALA A 364 -3.09 -22.29 17.30
CA ALA A 364 -2.09 -21.46 16.63
C ALA A 364 -1.62 -22.05 15.28
N LYS A 365 -1.70 -23.36 15.09
CA LYS A 365 -1.15 -24.07 13.93
C LYS A 365 -1.70 -23.58 12.58
N VAL A 366 -3.02 -23.50 12.44
CA VAL A 366 -3.65 -23.12 11.17
C VAL A 366 -3.42 -21.63 10.84
N PRO A 367 -3.67 -20.69 11.77
CA PRO A 367 -3.35 -19.27 11.51
C PRO A 367 -1.86 -19.01 11.19
N SER A 368 -0.93 -19.78 11.80
CA SER A 368 0.50 -19.68 11.50
C SER A 368 0.84 -20.16 10.09
N ALA A 369 0.25 -21.27 9.64
CA ALA A 369 0.39 -21.73 8.27
C ALA A 369 -0.17 -20.72 7.26
N LEU A 370 -1.33 -20.12 7.56
CA LEU A 370 -1.92 -19.06 6.72
C LEU A 370 -1.05 -17.79 6.71
N ASN A 371 -0.44 -17.43 7.83
CA ASN A 371 0.48 -16.29 7.86
C ASN A 371 1.68 -16.53 6.94
N PHE A 372 2.31 -17.69 7.02
CA PHE A 372 3.40 -18.07 6.10
C PHE A 372 2.96 -18.02 4.63
N LYS A 373 1.75 -18.52 4.33
CA LYS A 373 1.20 -18.46 2.97
C LYS A 373 1.00 -17.01 2.51
N ILE A 374 0.46 -16.14 3.36
CA ILE A 374 0.27 -14.70 3.07
C ILE A 374 1.62 -14.03 2.77
N ASP A 375 2.65 -14.29 3.57
CA ASP A 375 3.99 -13.72 3.38
C ASP A 375 4.61 -14.19 2.06
N SER A 376 4.41 -15.46 1.71
CA SER A 376 4.83 -16.02 0.41
C SER A 376 4.12 -15.33 -0.76
N GLU A 377 2.79 -15.16 -0.68
CA GLU A 377 2.01 -14.50 -1.74
C GLU A 377 2.37 -13.00 -1.87
N GLN A 378 2.67 -12.32 -0.76
CA GLN A 378 3.18 -10.94 -0.79
C GLN A 378 4.55 -10.84 -1.47
N SER A 379 5.41 -11.84 -1.27
CA SER A 379 6.70 -11.91 -1.94
C SER A 379 6.53 -12.09 -3.46
N ILE A 380 5.61 -12.95 -3.89
CA ILE A 380 5.25 -13.11 -5.31
C ILE A 380 4.72 -11.80 -5.88
N LEU A 381 3.82 -11.13 -5.18
CA LEU A 381 3.27 -9.84 -5.61
C LEU A 381 4.37 -8.80 -5.84
N LYS A 382 5.33 -8.72 -4.91
CA LYS A 382 6.49 -7.82 -5.05
C LYS A 382 7.30 -8.13 -6.31
N LEU A 383 7.55 -9.40 -6.59
CA LEU A 383 8.27 -9.83 -7.80
C LEU A 383 7.50 -9.48 -9.09
N LEU A 384 6.18 -9.64 -9.10
CA LEU A 384 5.34 -9.26 -10.23
C LEU A 384 5.42 -7.75 -10.52
N TYR A 385 5.42 -6.90 -9.49
CA TYR A 385 5.62 -5.45 -9.68
C TYR A 385 7.01 -5.13 -10.25
N VAL A 386 8.06 -5.76 -9.74
CA VAL A 386 9.42 -5.58 -10.27
C VAL A 386 9.49 -6.02 -11.73
N GLN A 387 8.91 -7.17 -12.06
CA GLN A 387 8.82 -7.68 -13.42
C GLN A 387 8.09 -6.70 -14.35
N LYS A 388 6.95 -6.16 -13.91
CA LYS A 388 6.21 -5.17 -14.70
C LYS A 388 7.04 -3.92 -14.97
N GLN A 389 7.71 -3.37 -13.97
CA GLN A 389 8.57 -2.19 -14.14
C GLN A 389 9.72 -2.46 -15.11
N TYR A 390 10.35 -3.63 -15.01
CA TYR A 390 11.38 -4.05 -15.94
C TYR A 390 10.85 -4.12 -17.39
N LEU A 391 9.71 -4.76 -17.61
CA LEU A 391 9.10 -4.89 -18.93
C LEU A 391 8.72 -3.53 -19.52
N LEU A 392 8.11 -2.64 -18.72
CA LEU A 392 7.80 -1.28 -19.15
C LEU A 392 9.06 -0.51 -19.57
N HIS A 393 10.19 -0.71 -18.86
CA HIS A 393 11.44 -0.06 -19.20
C HIS A 393 12.08 -0.64 -20.47
N GLN A 394 11.93 -1.94 -20.73
CA GLN A 394 12.57 -2.62 -21.85
C GLN A 394 11.74 -2.61 -23.13
N MET A 395 10.41 -2.59 -23.04
CA MET A 395 9.48 -2.67 -24.17
C MET A 395 9.03 -1.31 -24.71
N PHE A 396 9.39 -0.22 -24.05
CA PHE A 396 9.11 1.16 -24.52
C PHE A 396 10.40 1.97 -24.64
N ILE A 397 10.40 2.96 -25.57
CA ILE A 397 11.51 3.89 -25.88
C ILE A 397 11.11 5.35 -25.79
#